data_139a92ea69e5e1bec2eb59419185d563
#
_entry.id   139a92ea69e5e1bec2eb59419185d563
#
_cell.length_a   1.000
_cell.length_b   1.000
_cell.length_c   1.000
_cell.angle_alpha   90.00
_cell.angle_beta   90.00
_cell.angle_gamma   90.00
#
_symmetry.space_group_name_H-M   'P 1'
#
loop_
_entity.id
_entity.type
_entity.pdbx_description
1 polymer ?
#
loop_
_entity_poly.entity_id
_entity_poly.type
_entity_poly.pdbx_seq_one_letter_code
_entity_poly.pdbx_strand_id
1 'polypeptide(L)'
;MNFHRHLDDELNELRDRVLLLGGEAERALERAMYALMERDNAVARDVLTHDDDIDQLEVEVDRLCIDIIALRQPAARDLRFVISVTKMAPILERIADHACNIARAVVDLNLEPEFKRNIDLQRMAEHALGMLRAALDAFTSNDAVTAREIIKRDTEINDLYNQLFRHLIELMVSEPATATRDARLLFVAKHIERIGDYATDICELTVYMAEAAIIKHIH
;
A
#
# COMPACT_ATOMS: atom_id res chain seq x y z
N MET A 1 -6.29 39.46 2.99
CA MET A 1 -6.31 38.79 1.68
C MET A 1 -5.15 37.82 1.47
N ASN A 2 -3.98 37.97 2.11
CA ASN A 2 -2.84 37.04 1.95
C ASN A 2 -2.96 35.71 2.74
N PHE A 3 -3.66 35.65 3.86
CA PHE A 3 -3.68 34.49 4.76
C PHE A 3 -4.33 33.25 4.13
N HIS A 4 -5.49 33.40 3.48
CA HIS A 4 -6.16 32.27 2.80
C HIS A 4 -5.34 31.73 1.62
N ARG A 5 -4.69 32.61 0.87
CA ARG A 5 -3.87 32.19 -0.27
C ARG A 5 -2.67 31.32 0.15
N HIS A 6 -2.05 31.63 1.28
CA HIS A 6 -0.94 30.82 1.82
C HIS A 6 -1.41 29.44 2.33
N LEU A 7 -2.60 29.35 2.95
CA LEU A 7 -3.17 28.07 3.37
C LEU A 7 -3.49 27.17 2.15
N ASP A 8 -4.12 27.74 1.12
CA ASP A 8 -4.45 27.00 -0.10
C ASP A 8 -3.19 26.46 -0.80
N ASP A 9 -2.11 27.26 -0.86
CA ASP A 9 -0.84 26.86 -1.46
C ASP A 9 -0.19 25.70 -0.66
N GLU A 10 -0.19 25.77 0.68
CA GLU A 10 0.36 24.71 1.56
C GLU A 10 -0.49 23.44 1.53
N LEU A 11 -1.82 23.53 1.44
CA LEU A 11 -2.70 22.37 1.28
C LEU A 11 -2.49 21.67 -0.07
N ASN A 12 -2.23 22.42 -1.13
CA ASN A 12 -1.88 21.86 -2.42
C ASN A 12 -0.50 21.18 -2.38
N GLU A 13 0.51 21.82 -1.76
CA GLU A 13 1.81 21.17 -1.55
C GLU A 13 1.68 19.87 -0.76
N LEU A 14 0.89 19.86 0.32
CA LEU A 14 0.63 18.65 1.11
C LEU A 14 -0.02 17.54 0.27
N ARG A 15 -0.97 17.92 -0.61
CA ARG A 15 -1.59 16.96 -1.54
C ARG A 15 -0.57 16.38 -2.50
N ASP A 16 0.27 17.19 -3.10
CA ASP A 16 1.28 16.74 -4.05
C ASP A 16 2.30 15.81 -3.36
N ARG A 17 2.71 16.13 -2.12
CA ARG A 17 3.64 15.30 -1.34
C ARG A 17 3.07 13.93 -0.98
N VAL A 18 1.82 13.86 -0.51
CA VAL A 18 1.21 12.57 -0.16
C VAL A 18 0.93 11.72 -1.41
N LEU A 19 0.62 12.33 -2.55
CA LEU A 19 0.48 11.61 -3.81
C LEU A 19 1.83 11.11 -4.34
N LEU A 20 2.90 11.86 -4.14
CA LEU A 20 4.25 11.38 -4.45
C LEU A 20 4.59 10.16 -3.60
N LEU A 21 4.35 10.22 -2.28
CA LEU A 21 4.56 9.08 -1.37
C LEU A 21 3.74 7.86 -1.81
N GLY A 22 2.46 8.06 -2.18
CA GLY A 22 1.61 6.98 -2.72
C GLY A 22 2.15 6.39 -4.01
N GLY A 23 2.65 7.21 -4.92
CA GLY A 23 3.27 6.76 -6.17
C GLY A 23 4.58 5.99 -5.96
N GLU A 24 5.38 6.35 -4.94
CA GLU A 24 6.58 5.57 -4.58
C GLU A 24 6.22 4.22 -3.97
N ALA A 25 5.22 4.15 -3.07
CA ALA A 25 4.73 2.90 -2.51
C ALA A 25 4.17 1.95 -3.59
N GLU A 26 3.39 2.48 -4.54
CA GLU A 26 2.90 1.73 -5.71
C GLU A 26 4.05 1.18 -6.54
N ARG A 27 5.04 2.01 -6.84
CA ARG A 27 6.21 1.64 -7.64
C ARG A 27 7.07 0.57 -6.97
N ALA A 28 7.23 0.67 -5.64
CA ALA A 28 7.93 -0.34 -4.84
C ALA A 28 7.24 -1.72 -4.97
N LEU A 29 5.91 -1.78 -4.86
CA LEU A 29 5.15 -3.01 -5.03
C LEU A 29 5.29 -3.58 -6.45
N GLU A 30 5.11 -2.76 -7.49
CA GLU A 30 5.25 -3.20 -8.88
C GLU A 30 6.62 -3.83 -9.14
N ARG A 31 7.69 -3.16 -8.67
CA ARG A 31 9.07 -3.62 -8.85
C ARG A 31 9.37 -4.88 -8.04
N ALA A 32 8.88 -4.99 -6.81
CA ALA A 32 9.03 -6.18 -5.99
C ALA A 32 8.35 -7.40 -6.65
N MET A 33 7.15 -7.22 -7.20
CA MET A 33 6.44 -8.28 -7.92
C MET A 33 7.11 -8.62 -9.26
N TYR A 34 7.59 -7.64 -10.01
CA TYR A 34 8.40 -7.89 -11.20
C TYR A 34 9.65 -8.74 -10.86
N ALA A 35 10.37 -8.34 -9.80
CA ALA A 35 11.56 -9.06 -9.34
C ALA A 35 11.24 -10.51 -8.95
N LEU A 36 10.06 -10.75 -8.34
CA LEU A 36 9.59 -12.10 -7.98
C LEU A 36 9.31 -12.95 -9.23
N MET A 37 8.60 -12.39 -10.21
CA MET A 37 8.16 -13.13 -11.39
C MET A 37 9.31 -13.43 -12.36
N GLU A 38 10.24 -12.48 -12.51
CA GLU A 38 11.40 -12.59 -13.39
C GLU A 38 12.66 -13.13 -12.68
N ARG A 39 12.57 -13.40 -11.38
CA ARG A 39 13.67 -13.85 -10.52
C ARG A 39 14.88 -12.90 -10.56
N ASP A 40 14.61 -11.59 -10.62
CA ASP A 40 15.62 -10.56 -10.78
C ASP A 40 16.09 -10.00 -9.43
N ASN A 41 17.26 -10.49 -8.98
CA ASN A 41 17.89 -10.02 -7.75
C ASN A 41 18.37 -8.55 -7.82
N ALA A 42 18.66 -8.02 -9.01
CA ALA A 42 19.10 -6.64 -9.13
C ALA A 42 17.94 -5.68 -8.86
N VAL A 43 16.77 -5.97 -9.47
CA VAL A 43 15.54 -5.20 -9.20
C VAL A 43 15.10 -5.35 -7.76
N ALA A 44 15.16 -6.56 -7.17
CA ALA A 44 14.84 -6.77 -5.75
C ALA A 44 15.71 -5.91 -4.82
N ARG A 45 17.03 -5.88 -5.05
CA ARG A 45 17.95 -5.03 -4.26
C ARG A 45 17.69 -3.55 -4.46
N ASP A 46 17.33 -3.13 -5.65
CA ASP A 46 17.02 -1.75 -5.94
C ASP A 46 15.77 -1.29 -5.17
N VAL A 47 14.73 -2.11 -5.04
CA VAL A 47 13.58 -1.82 -4.16
C VAL A 47 14.05 -1.57 -2.72
N LEU A 48 14.95 -2.41 -2.20
CA LEU A 48 15.46 -2.27 -0.82
C LEU A 48 16.32 -1.01 -0.60
N THR A 49 16.96 -0.48 -1.63
CA THR A 49 17.78 0.73 -1.51
C THR A 49 16.97 2.03 -1.54
N HIS A 50 15.73 1.99 -2.03
CA HIS A 50 14.83 3.15 -2.07
C HIS A 50 13.89 3.26 -0.85
N ASP A 51 14.00 2.34 0.10
CA ASP A 51 13.21 2.32 1.35
C ASP A 51 13.43 3.62 2.17
N ASP A 52 14.70 3.98 2.38
CA ASP A 52 15.07 5.19 3.13
C ASP A 52 14.51 6.49 2.49
N ASP A 53 14.37 6.54 1.16
CA ASP A 53 13.79 7.70 0.46
C ASP A 53 12.29 7.83 0.74
N ILE A 54 11.58 6.71 0.85
CA ILE A 54 10.14 6.66 1.18
C ILE A 54 9.92 7.08 2.64
N ASP A 55 10.74 6.59 3.56
CA ASP A 55 10.72 6.98 4.98
C ASP A 55 10.94 8.49 5.13
N GLN A 56 11.88 9.05 4.36
CA GLN A 56 12.13 10.49 4.38
C GLN A 56 10.92 11.30 3.87
N LEU A 57 10.23 10.82 2.83
CA LEU A 57 9.00 11.45 2.32
C LEU A 57 7.87 11.41 3.36
N GLU A 58 7.70 10.30 4.07
CA GLU A 58 6.72 10.18 5.16
C GLU A 58 6.97 11.23 6.24
N VAL A 59 8.22 11.37 6.69
CA VAL A 59 8.61 12.37 7.69
C VAL A 59 8.38 13.82 7.18
N GLU A 60 8.63 14.10 5.90
CA GLU A 60 8.36 15.41 5.31
C GLU A 60 6.86 15.73 5.29
N VAL A 61 6.01 14.76 4.92
CA VAL A 61 4.55 14.89 4.94
C VAL A 61 4.05 15.16 6.35
N ASP A 62 4.53 14.40 7.35
CA ASP A 62 4.11 14.59 8.75
C ASP A 62 4.49 15.97 9.28
N ARG A 63 5.71 16.44 9.01
CA ARG A 63 6.15 17.81 9.37
C ARG A 63 5.27 18.89 8.74
N LEU A 64 4.95 18.75 7.45
CA LEU A 64 4.09 19.71 6.76
C LEU A 64 2.68 19.73 7.36
N CYS A 65 2.13 18.58 7.73
CA CYS A 65 0.85 18.49 8.44
C CYS A 65 0.88 19.26 9.78
N ILE A 66 1.94 19.05 10.58
CA ILE A 66 2.13 19.73 11.87
C ILE A 66 2.21 21.25 11.68
N ASP A 67 3.02 21.71 10.70
CA ASP A 67 3.21 23.12 10.42
C ASP A 67 1.91 23.80 9.98
N ILE A 68 1.12 23.16 9.10
CA ILE A 68 -0.18 23.67 8.68
C ILE A 68 -1.12 23.80 9.88
N ILE A 69 -1.21 22.77 10.74
CA ILE A 69 -2.08 22.82 11.92
C ILE A 69 -1.66 23.93 12.89
N ALA A 70 -0.37 24.00 13.19
CA ALA A 70 0.17 24.94 14.19
C ALA A 70 0.12 26.41 13.73
N LEU A 71 0.45 26.66 12.46
CA LEU A 71 0.65 28.02 11.96
C LEU A 71 -0.58 28.58 11.26
N ARG A 72 -1.43 27.73 10.66
CA ARG A 72 -2.59 28.17 9.87
C ARG A 72 -3.93 27.95 10.53
N GLN A 73 -4.00 27.06 11.54
CA GLN A 73 -5.23 26.74 12.27
C GLN A 73 -6.39 26.42 11.31
N PRO A 74 -6.21 25.41 10.40
CA PRO A 74 -7.21 25.07 9.41
C PRO A 74 -8.52 24.66 10.10
N ALA A 75 -9.67 24.90 9.45
CA ALA A 75 -10.96 24.62 10.01
C ALA A 75 -11.77 23.62 9.18
N ALA A 76 -12.69 22.94 9.83
CA ALA A 76 -13.68 22.07 9.20
C ALA A 76 -13.08 21.13 8.13
N ARG A 77 -13.31 21.40 6.84
CA ARG A 77 -12.88 20.56 5.72
C ARG A 77 -11.35 20.45 5.61
N ASP A 78 -10.67 21.58 5.73
CA ASP A 78 -9.21 21.64 5.56
C ASP A 78 -8.51 20.88 6.70
N LEU A 79 -9.02 21.03 7.93
CA LEU A 79 -8.51 20.25 9.07
C LEU A 79 -8.73 18.74 8.87
N ARG A 80 -9.90 18.31 8.36
CA ARG A 80 -10.13 16.89 8.08
C ARG A 80 -9.17 16.36 7.01
N PHE A 81 -8.89 17.15 5.97
CA PHE A 81 -7.90 16.78 4.96
C PHE A 81 -6.53 16.57 5.60
N VAL A 82 -6.00 17.54 6.35
CA VAL A 82 -4.69 17.42 7.01
C VAL A 82 -4.63 16.22 7.95
N ILE A 83 -5.66 16.01 8.78
CA ILE A 83 -5.74 14.84 9.68
C ILE A 83 -5.82 13.52 8.90
N SER A 84 -6.50 13.49 7.75
CA SER A 84 -6.53 12.29 6.89
C SER A 84 -5.15 12.01 6.31
N VAL A 85 -4.41 13.03 5.87
CA VAL A 85 -3.04 12.88 5.36
C VAL A 85 -2.09 12.40 6.45
N THR A 86 -2.14 12.97 7.68
CA THR A 86 -1.33 12.51 8.82
C THR A 86 -1.51 11.02 9.12
N LYS A 87 -2.73 10.49 8.91
CA LYS A 87 -3.00 9.07 9.09
C LYS A 87 -2.62 8.22 7.88
N MET A 88 -2.68 8.79 6.68
CA MET A 88 -2.42 8.09 5.43
C MET A 88 -0.92 7.92 5.18
N ALA A 89 -0.08 8.90 5.55
CA ALA A 89 1.36 8.82 5.30
C ALA A 89 2.00 7.55 5.90
N PRO A 90 1.80 7.19 7.18
CA PRO A 90 2.31 5.93 7.72
C PRO A 90 1.66 4.67 7.12
N ILE A 91 0.47 4.76 6.53
CA ILE A 91 -0.13 3.63 5.81
C ILE A 91 0.63 3.40 4.49
N LEU A 92 0.97 4.46 3.78
CA LEU A 92 1.72 4.39 2.52
C LEU A 92 3.15 3.89 2.72
N GLU A 93 3.83 4.33 3.79
CA GLU A 93 5.13 3.80 4.20
C GLU A 93 5.05 2.28 4.47
N ARG A 94 4.04 1.81 5.23
CA ARG A 94 3.85 0.38 5.48
C ARG A 94 3.58 -0.43 4.21
N ILE A 95 2.91 0.14 3.21
CA ILE A 95 2.75 -0.51 1.90
C ILE A 95 4.12 -0.72 1.24
N ALA A 96 5.01 0.29 1.29
CA ALA A 96 6.36 0.19 0.78
C ALA A 96 7.19 -0.82 1.58
N ASP A 97 7.10 -0.84 2.91
CA ASP A 97 7.69 -1.85 3.80
C ASP A 97 7.28 -3.28 3.40
N HIS A 98 6.01 -3.50 3.08
CA HIS A 98 5.55 -4.80 2.59
C HIS A 98 6.13 -5.14 1.23
N ALA A 99 6.28 -4.17 0.32
CA ALA A 99 6.98 -4.37 -0.94
C ALA A 99 8.47 -4.72 -0.73
N CYS A 100 9.15 -4.07 0.21
CA CYS A 100 10.51 -4.41 0.62
C CYS A 100 10.61 -5.82 1.21
N ASN A 101 9.64 -6.25 2.02
CA ASN A 101 9.60 -7.62 2.53
C ASN A 101 9.41 -8.65 1.41
N ILE A 102 8.61 -8.36 0.39
CA ILE A 102 8.50 -9.18 -0.82
C ILE A 102 9.86 -9.22 -1.54
N ALA A 103 10.53 -8.09 -1.73
CA ALA A 103 11.84 -8.02 -2.39
C ALA A 103 12.93 -8.80 -1.61
N ARG A 104 12.94 -8.77 -0.28
CA ARG A 104 13.81 -9.62 0.56
C ARG A 104 13.53 -11.10 0.31
N ALA A 105 12.26 -11.49 0.26
CA ALA A 105 11.87 -12.88 -0.01
C ALA A 105 12.33 -13.34 -1.41
N VAL A 106 12.35 -12.46 -2.42
CA VAL A 106 12.84 -12.76 -3.77
C VAL A 106 14.29 -13.20 -3.75
N VAL A 107 15.15 -12.49 -3.02
CA VAL A 107 16.58 -12.82 -2.91
C VAL A 107 16.79 -14.22 -2.37
N ASP A 108 16.01 -14.60 -1.36
CA ASP A 108 16.06 -15.94 -0.77
C ASP A 108 15.45 -17.01 -1.67
N LEU A 109 14.30 -16.70 -2.32
CA LEU A 109 13.61 -17.62 -3.25
C LEU A 109 14.47 -17.95 -4.48
N ASN A 110 15.32 -17.01 -4.91
CA ASN A 110 16.19 -17.21 -6.04
C ASN A 110 17.36 -18.19 -5.77
N LEU A 111 17.60 -18.52 -4.51
CA LEU A 111 18.53 -19.61 -4.13
C LEU A 111 17.88 -21.00 -4.21
N GLU A 112 16.56 -21.08 -4.30
CA GLU A 112 15.80 -22.31 -4.42
C GLU A 112 15.47 -22.62 -5.90
N PRO A 113 15.16 -23.90 -6.23
CA PRO A 113 14.63 -24.25 -7.54
C PRO A 113 13.41 -23.44 -7.93
N GLU A 114 13.24 -23.19 -9.22
CA GLU A 114 12.08 -22.45 -9.73
C GLU A 114 10.76 -23.08 -9.25
N PHE A 115 9.86 -22.24 -8.76
CA PHE A 115 8.50 -22.68 -8.40
C PHE A 115 7.61 -22.73 -9.65
N LYS A 116 6.65 -23.65 -9.64
CA LYS A 116 5.68 -23.75 -10.75
C LYS A 116 4.83 -22.46 -10.78
N ARG A 117 4.74 -21.81 -11.94
CA ARG A 117 4.01 -20.56 -12.16
C ARG A 117 2.47 -20.62 -11.96
N ASN A 118 1.91 -21.77 -11.59
CA ASN A 118 0.48 -21.95 -11.31
C ASN A 118 0.02 -21.37 -9.94
N ILE A 119 0.87 -20.56 -9.31
CA ILE A 119 0.56 -19.89 -8.05
C ILE A 119 0.05 -18.49 -8.40
N ASP A 120 -1.19 -18.19 -8.07
CA ASP A 120 -1.90 -16.94 -8.43
C ASP A 120 -1.41 -15.67 -7.69
N LEU A 121 -0.10 -15.64 -7.33
CA LEU A 121 0.52 -14.47 -6.68
C LEU A 121 0.46 -13.22 -7.56
N GLN A 122 0.70 -13.38 -8.87
CA GLN A 122 0.63 -12.27 -9.80
C GLN A 122 -0.78 -11.66 -9.83
N ARG A 123 -1.81 -12.49 -9.96
CA ARG A 123 -3.20 -12.06 -9.96
C ARG A 123 -3.56 -11.36 -8.65
N MET A 124 -3.13 -11.91 -7.51
CA MET A 124 -3.35 -11.30 -6.20
C MET A 124 -2.68 -9.92 -6.10
N ALA A 125 -1.45 -9.78 -6.60
CA ALA A 125 -0.74 -8.49 -6.62
C ALA A 125 -1.40 -7.48 -7.56
N GLU A 126 -1.86 -7.89 -8.73
CA GLU A 126 -2.60 -7.03 -9.66
C GLU A 126 -3.89 -6.48 -9.02
N HIS A 127 -4.60 -7.31 -8.23
CA HIS A 127 -5.77 -6.86 -7.46
C HIS A 127 -5.40 -5.84 -6.39
N ALA A 128 -4.37 -6.12 -5.55
CA ALA A 128 -3.91 -5.20 -4.50
C ALA A 128 -3.45 -3.86 -5.08
N LEU A 129 -2.66 -3.91 -6.16
CA LEU A 129 -2.18 -2.72 -6.87
C LEU A 129 -3.34 -1.92 -7.47
N GLY A 130 -4.31 -2.60 -8.09
CA GLY A 130 -5.52 -1.96 -8.62
C GLY A 130 -6.38 -1.31 -7.54
N MET A 131 -6.46 -1.89 -6.34
CA MET A 131 -7.13 -1.29 -5.19
C MET A 131 -6.38 -0.07 -4.67
N LEU A 132 -5.05 -0.14 -4.53
CA LEU A 132 -4.22 0.98 -4.08
C LEU A 132 -4.36 2.18 -5.01
N ARG A 133 -4.22 1.98 -6.34
CA ARG A 133 -4.41 3.03 -7.34
C ARG A 133 -5.79 3.69 -7.24
N ALA A 134 -6.83 2.87 -7.22
CA ALA A 134 -8.19 3.36 -7.12
C ALA A 134 -8.45 4.11 -5.80
N ALA A 135 -7.82 3.69 -4.69
CA ALA A 135 -7.92 4.37 -3.40
C ALA A 135 -7.24 5.75 -3.41
N LEU A 136 -6.06 5.87 -4.03
CA LEU A 136 -5.36 7.14 -4.22
C LEU A 136 -6.14 8.09 -5.15
N ASP A 137 -6.74 7.58 -6.22
CA ASP A 137 -7.58 8.35 -7.13
C ASP A 137 -8.85 8.85 -6.42
N ALA A 138 -9.51 7.99 -5.64
CA ALA A 138 -10.69 8.36 -4.84
C ALA A 138 -10.34 9.41 -3.78
N PHE A 139 -9.17 9.30 -3.12
CA PHE A 139 -8.67 10.30 -2.18
C PHE A 139 -8.44 11.64 -2.88
N THR A 140 -7.77 11.66 -4.03
CA THR A 140 -7.46 12.86 -4.80
C THR A 140 -8.73 13.60 -5.23
N SER A 141 -9.72 12.85 -5.72
CA SER A 141 -11.02 13.39 -6.16
C SER A 141 -12.01 13.64 -5.02
N ASN A 142 -11.66 13.28 -3.78
CA ASN A 142 -12.55 13.34 -2.61
C ASN A 142 -13.86 12.57 -2.83
N ASP A 143 -13.77 11.39 -3.49
CA ASP A 143 -14.90 10.57 -3.89
C ASP A 143 -15.20 9.45 -2.89
N ALA A 144 -16.09 9.73 -1.94
CA ALA A 144 -16.53 8.76 -0.93
C ALA A 144 -17.35 7.59 -1.51
N VAL A 145 -17.99 7.77 -2.67
CA VAL A 145 -18.80 6.72 -3.30
C VAL A 145 -17.87 5.65 -3.88
N THR A 146 -16.90 6.06 -4.69
CA THR A 146 -15.87 5.16 -5.23
C THR A 146 -15.07 4.50 -4.11
N ALA A 147 -14.71 5.24 -3.05
CA ALA A 147 -14.01 4.67 -1.90
C ALA A 147 -14.79 3.51 -1.26
N ARG A 148 -16.10 3.62 -1.07
CA ARG A 148 -16.94 2.53 -0.55
C ARG A 148 -17.03 1.31 -1.48
N GLU A 149 -16.97 1.53 -2.78
CA GLU A 149 -16.96 0.41 -3.75
C GLU A 149 -15.63 -0.34 -3.72
N ILE A 150 -14.51 0.38 -3.52
CA ILE A 150 -13.18 -0.23 -3.40
C ILE A 150 -13.11 -1.10 -2.13
N ILE A 151 -13.62 -0.62 -0.99
CA ILE A 151 -13.67 -1.39 0.26
C ILE A 151 -14.35 -2.76 0.06
N LYS A 152 -15.40 -2.83 -0.73
CA LYS A 152 -16.09 -4.11 -1.02
C LYS A 152 -15.23 -5.11 -1.80
N ARG A 153 -14.23 -4.64 -2.55
CA ARG A 153 -13.32 -5.49 -3.33
C ARG A 153 -12.28 -6.22 -2.48
N ASP A 154 -12.11 -5.83 -1.23
CA ASP A 154 -11.20 -6.48 -0.29
C ASP A 154 -11.50 -7.99 -0.12
N THR A 155 -12.77 -8.37 -0.16
CA THR A 155 -13.18 -9.78 -0.11
C THR A 155 -12.54 -10.63 -1.23
N GLU A 156 -12.27 -10.04 -2.40
CA GLU A 156 -11.66 -10.76 -3.52
C GLU A 156 -10.19 -11.11 -3.24
N ILE A 157 -9.44 -10.19 -2.61
CA ILE A 157 -8.05 -10.45 -2.20
C ILE A 157 -8.00 -11.50 -1.09
N ASN A 158 -8.88 -11.39 -0.11
CA ASN A 158 -8.99 -12.33 0.99
C ASN A 158 -9.32 -13.76 0.49
N ASP A 159 -10.21 -13.89 -0.48
CA ASP A 159 -10.54 -15.16 -1.11
C ASP A 159 -9.35 -15.75 -1.89
N LEU A 160 -8.62 -14.92 -2.66
CA LEU A 160 -7.40 -15.33 -3.36
C LEU A 160 -6.32 -15.78 -2.38
N TYR A 161 -6.11 -15.03 -1.30
CA TYR A 161 -5.17 -15.41 -0.25
C TYR A 161 -5.54 -16.76 0.37
N ASN A 162 -6.81 -16.97 0.74
CA ASN A 162 -7.27 -18.21 1.34
C ASN A 162 -7.15 -19.43 0.40
N GLN A 163 -7.35 -19.24 -0.91
CA GLN A 163 -7.14 -20.29 -1.92
C GLN A 163 -5.67 -20.63 -2.03
N LEU A 164 -4.81 -19.61 -2.14
CA LEU A 164 -3.37 -19.78 -2.24
C LEU A 164 -2.78 -20.42 -0.98
N PHE A 165 -3.23 -20.00 0.21
CA PHE A 165 -2.83 -20.57 1.48
C PHE A 165 -3.06 -22.09 1.51
N ARG A 166 -4.28 -22.54 1.16
CA ARG A 166 -4.60 -23.96 1.13
C ARG A 166 -3.75 -24.74 0.14
N HIS A 167 -3.56 -24.17 -1.06
CA HIS A 167 -2.75 -24.79 -2.10
C HIS A 167 -1.29 -24.95 -1.67
N LEU A 168 -0.68 -23.91 -1.07
CA LEU A 168 0.70 -23.99 -0.59
C LEU A 168 0.87 -24.98 0.56
N ILE A 169 -0.09 -25.09 1.49
CA ILE A 169 -0.08 -26.09 2.54
C ILE A 169 -0.15 -27.52 1.95
N GLU A 170 -1.00 -27.75 0.96
CA GLU A 170 -1.07 -29.04 0.26
C GLU A 170 0.27 -29.40 -0.41
N LEU A 171 0.94 -28.42 -1.04
CA LEU A 171 2.26 -28.63 -1.63
C LEU A 171 3.32 -28.96 -0.57
N MET A 172 3.37 -28.23 0.55
CA MET A 172 4.30 -28.51 1.64
C MET A 172 4.15 -29.94 2.20
N VAL A 173 2.91 -30.45 2.25
CA VAL A 173 2.63 -31.81 2.74
C VAL A 173 3.00 -32.87 1.69
N SER A 174 2.69 -32.63 0.41
CA SER A 174 2.95 -33.60 -0.66
C SER A 174 4.41 -33.63 -1.12
N GLU A 175 5.11 -32.47 -1.04
CA GLU A 175 6.50 -32.31 -1.45
C GLU A 175 7.33 -31.66 -0.32
N PRO A 176 7.66 -32.35 0.78
CA PRO A 176 8.35 -31.75 1.94
C PRO A 176 9.71 -31.11 1.60
N ALA A 177 10.35 -31.53 0.51
CA ALA A 177 11.59 -30.95 0.04
C ALA A 177 11.45 -29.48 -0.41
N THR A 178 10.25 -29.01 -0.75
CA THR A 178 9.95 -27.65 -1.18
C THR A 178 9.33 -26.78 -0.08
N ALA A 179 9.12 -27.34 1.11
CA ALA A 179 8.38 -26.68 2.19
C ALA A 179 8.94 -25.30 2.58
N THR A 180 10.26 -25.13 2.59
CA THR A 180 10.91 -23.84 2.89
C THR A 180 10.56 -22.77 1.85
N ARG A 181 10.62 -23.14 0.56
CA ARG A 181 10.24 -22.26 -0.55
C ARG A 181 8.76 -21.89 -0.47
N ASP A 182 7.89 -22.88 -0.26
CA ASP A 182 6.45 -22.70 -0.27
C ASP A 182 5.99 -21.87 0.93
N ALA A 183 6.67 -22.02 2.08
CA ALA A 183 6.48 -21.13 3.24
C ALA A 183 6.85 -19.67 2.93
N ARG A 184 7.95 -19.40 2.20
CA ARG A 184 8.31 -18.05 1.77
C ARG A 184 7.27 -17.45 0.82
N LEU A 185 6.74 -18.25 -0.12
CA LEU A 185 5.65 -17.81 -1.01
C LEU A 185 4.38 -17.47 -0.22
N LEU A 186 4.09 -18.20 0.86
CA LEU A 186 2.98 -17.89 1.75
C LEU A 186 3.17 -16.54 2.46
N PHE A 187 4.38 -16.21 2.91
CA PHE A 187 4.67 -14.89 3.45
C PHE A 187 4.52 -13.78 2.41
N VAL A 188 4.98 -14.01 1.16
CA VAL A 188 4.74 -13.06 0.06
C VAL A 188 3.24 -12.82 -0.14
N ALA A 189 2.45 -13.89 -0.20
CA ALA A 189 0.99 -13.77 -0.31
C ALA A 189 0.38 -12.95 0.85
N LYS A 190 0.87 -13.14 2.10
CA LYS A 190 0.41 -12.37 3.25
C LYS A 190 0.78 -10.90 3.16
N HIS A 191 1.96 -10.56 2.61
CA HIS A 191 2.33 -9.17 2.39
C HIS A 191 1.43 -8.50 1.34
N ILE A 192 1.05 -9.22 0.26
CA ILE A 192 0.13 -8.69 -0.77
C ILE A 192 -1.27 -8.49 -0.18
N GLU A 193 -1.77 -9.42 0.63
CA GLU A 193 -3.08 -9.27 1.30
C GLU A 193 -3.08 -8.04 2.21
N ARG A 194 -2.01 -7.81 3.00
CA ARG A 194 -1.88 -6.62 3.84
C ARG A 194 -1.90 -5.31 3.05
N ILE A 195 -1.36 -5.29 1.85
CA ILE A 195 -1.44 -4.10 0.96
C ILE A 195 -2.90 -3.83 0.57
N GLY A 196 -3.70 -4.87 0.33
CA GLY A 196 -5.15 -4.74 0.13
C GLY A 196 -5.86 -4.12 1.33
N ASP A 197 -5.58 -4.63 2.56
CA ASP A 197 -6.09 -4.07 3.81
C ASP A 197 -5.78 -2.55 3.90
N TYR A 198 -4.54 -2.15 3.63
CA TYR A 198 -4.14 -0.74 3.68
C TYR A 198 -4.82 0.12 2.61
N ALA A 199 -5.11 -0.43 1.43
CA ALA A 199 -5.90 0.28 0.42
C ALA A 199 -7.33 0.55 0.93
N THR A 200 -7.93 -0.36 1.71
CA THR A 200 -9.22 -0.11 2.35
C THR A 200 -9.13 0.95 3.46
N ASP A 201 -8.05 0.96 4.25
CA ASP A 201 -7.81 2.01 5.25
C ASP A 201 -7.74 3.41 4.60
N ILE A 202 -7.07 3.56 3.45
CA ILE A 202 -7.03 4.81 2.67
C ILE A 202 -8.45 5.20 2.22
N CYS A 203 -9.27 4.25 1.78
CA CYS A 203 -10.65 4.50 1.41
C CYS A 203 -11.51 4.95 2.60
N GLU A 204 -11.32 4.38 3.79
CA GLU A 204 -12.00 4.83 5.02
C GLU A 204 -11.64 6.29 5.36
N LEU A 205 -10.36 6.66 5.21
CA LEU A 205 -9.90 8.05 5.38
C LEU A 205 -10.51 8.98 4.34
N THR A 206 -10.68 8.53 3.10
CA THR A 206 -11.36 9.29 2.04
C THR A 206 -12.81 9.58 2.40
N VAL A 207 -13.56 8.59 2.88
CA VAL A 207 -14.95 8.78 3.36
C VAL A 207 -14.99 9.75 4.53
N TYR A 208 -14.08 9.62 5.51
CA TYR A 208 -13.99 10.56 6.63
C TYR A 208 -13.72 11.98 6.16
N MET A 209 -12.79 12.17 5.23
CA MET A 209 -12.45 13.49 4.68
C MET A 209 -13.64 14.14 3.96
N ALA A 210 -14.35 13.37 3.14
CA ALA A 210 -15.47 13.87 2.33
C ALA A 210 -16.72 14.17 3.15
N GLU A 211 -17.11 13.24 4.03
CA GLU A 211 -18.43 13.24 4.66
C GLU A 211 -18.39 13.49 6.18
N ALA A 212 -17.21 13.60 6.80
CA ALA A 212 -17.02 13.62 8.27
C ALA A 212 -17.60 12.37 8.98
N ALA A 213 -17.77 11.26 8.25
CA ALA A 213 -18.28 9.99 8.75
C ALA A 213 -17.11 9.03 9.02
N ILE A 214 -17.05 8.50 10.24
CA ILE A 214 -16.09 7.43 10.57
C ILE A 214 -16.77 6.12 10.24
N ILE A 215 -16.25 5.43 9.23
CA ILE A 215 -16.60 4.05 8.93
C ILE A 215 -15.42 3.16 9.32
N LYS A 216 -15.70 1.94 9.71
CA LYS A 216 -14.66 0.92 9.92
C LYS A 216 -15.09 -0.33 9.20
N HIS A 217 -14.18 -0.84 8.38
CA HIS A 217 -14.32 -2.17 7.84
C HIS A 217 -13.98 -3.17 8.95
N ILE A 218 -14.93 -4.03 9.31
CA ILE A 218 -14.71 -5.10 10.31
C ILE A 218 -14.30 -6.34 9.51
N HIS A 219 -13.03 -6.71 9.64
CA HIS A 219 -12.43 -7.90 9.03
C HIS A 219 -12.93 -9.19 9.68
#